data_4cd235d532091fcc5686ee8f86e556ba
#
_entry.id   4cd235d532091fcc5686ee8f86e556ba
#
_cell.length_a   1.000
_cell.length_b   1.000
_cell.length_c   1.000
_cell.angle_alpha   90.00
_cell.angle_beta   90.00
_cell.angle_gamma   90.00
#
_symmetry.space_group_name_H-M   'P 1'
#
loop_
_entity.id
_entity.type
_entity.pdbx_description
1 polymer ?
#
loop_
_entity_poly.entity_id
_entity_poly.type
_entity_poly.pdbx_seq_one_letter_code
_entity_poly.pdbx_strand_id
1 'polypeptide(L)'
;EALDDLPDPQWRGPDGEHLSAPALSRLDALGRLISQLRTRTGSALADLLAEAEVALGLDVEVLSRPGWHPGAARAHLDAFQEVAATFDATSDRPSLGGFLAWLDAAVDEERGLDLGWIETSPDAVQVMTVHAAKGLEWDVVAVPGMVESSFPAHSGTTTKVVPGADGELRWGHADPTDKAWLGGLAGVPHDLRGDREGLPRFPWDRVTDWDEVDQAFTDYVAASAARGIEEERRLAYVALTRARTDLLLTSHVWGSASTPRLPSRFLTELRAAGMADREISWADLPSASSNPPTPNPRLAHDVAVVWPPEPIAGRARVVEAAAQVRAR
;
A
#
# COMPACT_ATOMS: atom_id res chain seq x y z
N GLU A 1 -14.85 -24.13 -8.09
CA GLU A 1 -14.93 -24.83 -9.38
C GLU A 1 -13.56 -25.43 -9.77
N ALA A 2 -12.47 -24.66 -9.92
CA ALA A 2 -11.16 -25.18 -10.34
C ALA A 2 -10.55 -26.23 -9.38
N LEU A 3 -10.92 -26.22 -8.11
CA LEU A 3 -10.44 -27.18 -7.12
C LEU A 3 -11.38 -28.41 -6.98
N ASP A 4 -12.55 -28.34 -7.55
CA ASP A 4 -13.52 -29.46 -7.54
C ASP A 4 -13.24 -30.44 -8.69
N ASP A 5 -12.48 -30.03 -9.71
CA ASP A 5 -12.14 -30.82 -10.89
C ASP A 5 -10.63 -30.71 -11.19
N LEU A 6 -9.83 -31.35 -10.34
CA LEU A 6 -8.37 -31.38 -10.53
C LEU A 6 -7.98 -32.30 -11.70
N PRO A 7 -6.96 -31.93 -12.46
CA PRO A 7 -6.49 -32.76 -13.57
C PRO A 7 -5.99 -34.13 -13.11
N ASP A 8 -6.15 -35.12 -13.97
CA ASP A 8 -5.55 -36.44 -13.77
C ASP A 8 -4.05 -36.32 -13.46
N PRO A 9 -3.48 -37.16 -12.57
CA PRO A 9 -2.05 -37.17 -12.29
C PRO A 9 -1.16 -37.37 -13.52
N GLN A 10 -1.70 -37.94 -14.59
CA GLN A 10 -1.00 -38.13 -15.86
C GLN A 10 -1.21 -36.98 -16.86
N TRP A 11 -2.04 -35.99 -16.51
CA TRP A 11 -2.25 -34.84 -17.37
C TRP A 11 -0.96 -34.12 -17.73
N ARG A 12 -0.88 -33.71 -19.00
CA ARG A 12 0.23 -32.89 -19.51
C ARG A 12 -0.37 -31.74 -20.32
N GLY A 13 0.11 -30.53 -20.05
CA GLY A 13 -0.23 -29.36 -20.84
C GLY A 13 0.44 -29.38 -22.22
N PRO A 14 0.09 -28.42 -23.09
CA PRO A 14 0.62 -28.33 -24.46
C PRO A 14 2.13 -28.23 -24.53
N ASP A 15 2.75 -27.57 -23.57
CA ASP A 15 4.21 -27.37 -23.47
C ASP A 15 4.89 -28.40 -22.52
N GLY A 16 4.16 -29.46 -22.14
CA GLY A 16 4.65 -30.53 -21.29
C GLY A 16 4.55 -30.25 -19.79
N GLU A 17 3.84 -29.19 -19.39
CA GLU A 17 3.59 -28.85 -17.99
C GLU A 17 2.82 -29.98 -17.29
N HIS A 18 3.14 -30.19 -16.04
CA HIS A 18 2.45 -31.16 -15.22
C HIS A 18 2.46 -30.76 -13.74
N LEU A 19 1.46 -31.23 -13.02
CA LEU A 19 1.42 -31.11 -11.58
C LEU A 19 2.12 -32.31 -10.93
N SER A 20 3.05 -32.08 -10.03
CA SER A 20 3.67 -33.16 -9.27
C SER A 20 2.64 -33.83 -8.33
N ALA A 21 2.85 -35.10 -8.00
CA ALA A 21 1.96 -35.81 -7.08
C ALA A 21 1.79 -35.10 -5.72
N PRO A 22 2.83 -34.49 -5.11
CA PRO A 22 2.66 -33.66 -3.91
C PRO A 22 1.82 -32.40 -4.15
N ALA A 23 1.91 -31.78 -5.34
CA ALA A 23 1.11 -30.60 -5.67
C ALA A 23 -0.39 -30.98 -5.79
N LEU A 24 -0.70 -32.06 -6.51
CA LEU A 24 -2.06 -32.56 -6.62
C LEU A 24 -2.66 -32.92 -5.25
N SER A 25 -1.90 -33.61 -4.40
CA SER A 25 -2.36 -33.94 -3.03
C SER A 25 -2.66 -32.71 -2.19
N ARG A 26 -1.86 -31.62 -2.32
CA ARG A 26 -2.13 -30.35 -1.63
C ARG A 26 -3.34 -29.64 -2.16
N LEU A 27 -3.54 -29.60 -3.47
CA LEU A 27 -4.71 -29.00 -4.09
C LEU A 27 -5.99 -29.75 -3.74
N ASP A 28 -5.97 -31.07 -3.73
CA ASP A 28 -7.08 -31.90 -3.29
C ASP A 28 -7.42 -31.69 -1.80
N ALA A 29 -6.42 -31.59 -0.93
CA ALA A 29 -6.63 -31.25 0.46
C ALA A 29 -7.25 -29.84 0.64
N LEU A 30 -6.81 -28.86 -0.14
CA LEU A 30 -7.38 -27.51 -0.15
C LEU A 30 -8.82 -27.52 -0.69
N GLY A 31 -9.10 -28.28 -1.74
CA GLY A 31 -10.45 -28.44 -2.28
C GLY A 31 -11.43 -28.98 -1.25
N ARG A 32 -11.03 -30.06 -0.53
CA ARG A 32 -11.84 -30.62 0.56
C ARG A 32 -12.09 -29.60 1.68
N LEU A 33 -11.06 -28.87 2.09
CA LEU A 33 -11.17 -27.85 3.12
C LEU A 33 -12.15 -26.74 2.73
N ILE A 34 -12.03 -26.23 1.50
CA ILE A 34 -12.95 -25.19 0.99
C ILE A 34 -14.38 -25.74 0.91
N SER A 35 -14.56 -26.98 0.45
CA SER A 35 -15.87 -27.62 0.42
C SER A 35 -16.48 -27.78 1.81
N GLN A 36 -15.67 -28.11 2.80
CA GLN A 36 -16.11 -28.16 4.21
C GLN A 36 -16.54 -26.77 4.71
N LEU A 37 -15.74 -25.72 4.49
CA LEU A 37 -16.08 -24.35 4.90
C LEU A 37 -17.36 -23.85 4.20
N ARG A 38 -17.57 -24.20 2.93
CA ARG A 38 -18.83 -23.86 2.20
C ARG A 38 -20.07 -24.38 2.91
N THR A 39 -20.01 -25.50 3.58
CA THR A 39 -21.18 -26.02 4.33
C THR A 39 -21.49 -25.18 5.57
N ARG A 40 -20.57 -24.31 5.99
CA ARG A 40 -20.66 -23.47 7.20
C ARG A 40 -20.99 -22.00 6.90
N THR A 41 -21.20 -21.63 5.64
CA THR A 41 -21.48 -20.24 5.25
C THR A 41 -22.76 -19.63 5.84
N GLY A 42 -23.61 -20.45 6.46
CA GLY A 42 -24.79 -20.00 7.21
C GLY A 42 -24.56 -19.77 8.71
N SER A 43 -23.35 -20.01 9.22
CA SER A 43 -22.98 -19.71 10.62
C SER A 43 -22.75 -18.21 10.79
N ALA A 44 -22.68 -17.73 12.06
CA ALA A 44 -22.21 -16.38 12.36
C ALA A 44 -20.80 -16.16 11.77
N LEU A 45 -20.52 -14.95 11.29
CA LEU A 45 -19.27 -14.68 10.57
C LEU A 45 -18.03 -14.90 11.45
N ALA A 46 -18.10 -14.49 12.71
CA ALA A 46 -17.01 -14.73 13.66
C ALA A 46 -16.70 -16.21 13.83
N ASP A 47 -17.74 -17.07 13.93
CA ASP A 47 -17.58 -18.52 14.05
C ASP A 47 -16.99 -19.12 12.76
N LEU A 48 -17.49 -18.69 11.59
CA LEU A 48 -16.94 -19.13 10.30
C LEU A 48 -15.47 -18.75 10.14
N LEU A 49 -15.09 -17.55 10.55
CA LEU A 49 -13.69 -17.09 10.49
C LEU A 49 -12.80 -17.88 11.45
N ALA A 50 -13.25 -18.15 12.68
CA ALA A 50 -12.51 -18.97 13.62
C ALA A 50 -12.29 -20.39 13.09
N GLU A 51 -13.32 -20.98 12.48
CA GLU A 51 -13.21 -22.30 11.86
C GLU A 51 -12.26 -22.27 10.63
N ALA A 52 -12.32 -21.22 9.81
CA ALA A 52 -11.43 -21.05 8.68
C ALA A 52 -9.97 -20.83 9.11
N GLU A 53 -9.72 -20.07 10.19
CA GLU A 53 -8.41 -19.87 10.77
C GLU A 53 -7.75 -21.21 11.13
N VAL A 54 -8.47 -22.05 11.90
CA VAL A 54 -7.98 -23.35 12.32
C VAL A 54 -7.82 -24.30 11.12
N ALA A 55 -8.81 -24.35 10.24
CA ALA A 55 -8.79 -25.23 9.08
C ALA A 55 -7.65 -24.90 8.09
N LEU A 56 -7.30 -23.62 7.93
CA LEU A 56 -6.17 -23.16 7.12
C LEU A 56 -4.83 -23.24 7.88
N GLY A 57 -4.84 -23.49 9.21
CA GLY A 57 -3.66 -23.55 10.04
C GLY A 57 -2.99 -22.20 10.27
N LEU A 58 -3.74 -21.10 10.16
CA LEU A 58 -3.23 -19.74 10.36
C LEU A 58 -2.83 -19.52 11.83
N ASP A 59 -3.54 -20.11 12.77
CA ASP A 59 -3.20 -20.14 14.18
C ASP A 59 -1.83 -20.77 14.41
N VAL A 60 -1.57 -21.94 13.78
CA VAL A 60 -0.28 -22.61 13.86
C VAL A 60 0.82 -21.75 13.26
N GLU A 61 0.56 -21.10 12.11
CA GLU A 61 1.54 -20.25 11.45
C GLU A 61 1.96 -19.07 12.34
N VAL A 62 1.01 -18.33 12.90
CA VAL A 62 1.33 -17.15 13.71
C VAL A 62 1.97 -17.53 15.05
N LEU A 63 1.48 -18.60 15.71
CA LEU A 63 1.99 -19.05 17.00
C LEU A 63 3.37 -19.73 16.91
N SER A 64 3.74 -20.25 15.74
CA SER A 64 5.06 -20.87 15.53
C SER A 64 6.17 -19.86 15.22
N ARG A 65 5.87 -18.57 15.08
CA ARG A 65 6.86 -17.52 14.78
C ARG A 65 7.82 -17.34 15.96
N PRO A 66 9.14 -17.50 15.75
CA PRO A 66 10.13 -17.33 16.80
C PRO A 66 10.18 -15.90 17.32
N GLY A 67 10.29 -15.72 18.64
CA GLY A 67 10.48 -14.42 19.26
C GLY A 67 9.21 -13.60 19.49
N TRP A 68 8.02 -14.13 19.18
CA TRP A 68 6.75 -13.46 19.42
C TRP A 68 6.04 -14.06 20.64
N HIS A 69 5.50 -13.18 21.47
CA HIS A 69 4.56 -13.60 22.52
C HIS A 69 3.24 -14.04 21.86
N PRO A 70 2.55 -15.10 22.35
CA PRO A 70 1.32 -15.60 21.72
C PRO A 70 0.25 -14.54 21.46
N GLY A 71 0.02 -13.62 22.40
CA GLY A 71 -0.95 -12.53 22.24
C GLY A 71 -0.55 -11.56 21.11
N ALA A 72 0.72 -11.19 20.99
CA ALA A 72 1.20 -10.34 19.91
C ALA A 72 1.16 -11.08 18.56
N ALA A 73 1.46 -12.39 18.55
CA ALA A 73 1.42 -13.20 17.33
C ALA A 73 0.00 -13.28 16.74
N ARG A 74 -1.03 -13.31 17.57
CA ARG A 74 -2.44 -13.41 17.16
C ARG A 74 -3.12 -12.07 16.92
N ALA A 75 -2.53 -10.94 17.33
CA ALA A 75 -3.20 -9.64 17.38
C ALA A 75 -3.97 -9.26 16.12
N HIS A 76 -3.44 -9.59 14.93
CA HIS A 76 -4.13 -9.30 13.66
C HIS A 76 -5.29 -10.24 13.37
N LEU A 77 -5.18 -11.52 13.73
CA LEU A 77 -6.27 -12.49 13.59
C LEU A 77 -7.42 -12.13 14.55
N ASP A 78 -7.09 -11.79 15.78
CA ASP A 78 -8.07 -11.39 16.80
C ASP A 78 -8.79 -10.09 16.40
N ALA A 79 -8.06 -9.09 15.88
CA ALA A 79 -8.65 -7.87 15.35
C ALA A 79 -9.58 -8.14 14.16
N PHE A 80 -9.21 -9.05 13.25
CA PHE A 80 -10.07 -9.41 12.12
C PHE A 80 -11.34 -10.14 12.57
N GLN A 81 -11.26 -11.00 13.58
CA GLN A 81 -12.44 -11.62 14.17
C GLN A 81 -13.37 -10.59 14.84
N GLU A 82 -12.81 -9.57 15.52
CA GLU A 82 -13.58 -8.47 16.09
C GLU A 82 -14.31 -7.64 15.02
N VAL A 83 -13.66 -7.37 13.91
CA VAL A 83 -14.27 -6.70 12.75
C VAL A 83 -15.47 -7.50 12.24
N ALA A 84 -15.34 -8.81 12.08
CA ALA A 84 -16.45 -9.65 11.62
C ALA A 84 -17.60 -9.72 12.64
N ALA A 85 -17.28 -9.79 13.92
CA ALA A 85 -18.29 -9.76 14.98
C ALA A 85 -19.04 -8.41 15.02
N THR A 86 -18.31 -7.31 14.80
CA THR A 86 -18.91 -5.97 14.72
C THR A 86 -19.81 -5.85 13.50
N PHE A 87 -19.39 -6.35 12.35
CA PHE A 87 -20.22 -6.37 11.14
C PHE A 87 -21.50 -7.20 11.35
N ASP A 88 -21.41 -8.38 11.96
CA ASP A 88 -22.55 -9.22 12.32
C ASP A 88 -23.55 -8.47 13.22
N ALA A 89 -23.04 -7.72 14.21
CA ALA A 89 -23.87 -7.01 15.18
C ALA A 89 -24.53 -5.74 14.62
N THR A 90 -23.89 -5.09 13.64
CA THR A 90 -24.33 -3.77 13.12
C THR A 90 -25.06 -3.85 11.80
N SER A 91 -24.95 -4.96 11.08
CA SER A 91 -25.58 -5.16 9.77
C SER A 91 -27.03 -5.64 9.91
N ASP A 92 -27.96 -5.00 9.19
CA ASP A 92 -29.37 -5.43 9.19
C ASP A 92 -29.58 -6.87 8.66
N ARG A 93 -28.70 -7.31 7.75
CA ARG A 93 -28.70 -8.65 7.14
C ARG A 93 -27.27 -9.14 6.97
N PRO A 94 -26.64 -9.60 8.04
CA PRO A 94 -25.25 -10.08 7.97
C PRO A 94 -25.22 -11.33 7.07
N SER A 95 -24.24 -11.35 6.19
CA SER A 95 -23.96 -12.50 5.31
C SER A 95 -22.51 -12.48 4.87
N LEU A 96 -21.95 -13.64 4.56
CA LEU A 96 -20.58 -13.72 4.04
C LEU A 96 -20.38 -12.85 2.78
N GLY A 97 -21.33 -12.86 1.84
CA GLY A 97 -21.25 -12.04 0.63
C GLY A 97 -21.28 -10.53 0.95
N GLY A 98 -22.13 -10.11 1.90
CA GLY A 98 -22.17 -8.73 2.37
C GLY A 98 -20.88 -8.31 3.08
N PHE A 99 -20.31 -9.19 3.89
CA PHE A 99 -19.03 -8.95 4.56
C PHE A 99 -17.87 -8.82 3.56
N LEU A 100 -17.79 -9.71 2.56
CA LEU A 100 -16.76 -9.61 1.52
C LEU A 100 -16.88 -8.31 0.72
N ALA A 101 -18.09 -7.91 0.32
CA ALA A 101 -18.31 -6.64 -0.37
C ALA A 101 -17.94 -5.42 0.50
N TRP A 102 -18.18 -5.50 1.81
CA TRP A 102 -17.77 -4.47 2.75
C TRP A 102 -16.24 -4.41 2.91
N LEU A 103 -15.55 -5.57 2.93
CA LEU A 103 -14.08 -5.62 2.95
C LEU A 103 -13.47 -5.02 1.67
N ASP A 104 -14.04 -5.31 0.51
CA ASP A 104 -13.60 -4.72 -0.75
C ASP A 104 -13.77 -3.18 -0.72
N ALA A 105 -14.91 -2.69 -0.25
CA ALA A 105 -15.13 -1.25 -0.07
C ALA A 105 -14.16 -0.62 0.93
N ALA A 106 -13.84 -1.30 2.04
CA ALA A 106 -12.86 -0.81 3.01
C ALA A 106 -11.43 -0.70 2.40
N VAL A 107 -11.06 -1.62 1.51
CA VAL A 107 -9.77 -1.53 0.79
C VAL A 107 -9.74 -0.32 -0.13
N ASP A 108 -10.82 -0.08 -0.87
CA ASP A 108 -10.87 0.96 -1.89
C ASP A 108 -11.04 2.36 -1.30
N GLU A 109 -11.88 2.51 -0.27
CA GLU A 109 -12.25 3.82 0.29
C GLU A 109 -11.42 4.19 1.54
N GLU A 110 -11.10 3.23 2.40
CA GLU A 110 -10.43 3.46 3.70
C GLU A 110 -8.98 2.97 3.73
N ARG A 111 -8.45 2.48 2.62
CA ARG A 111 -7.12 1.87 2.51
C ARG A 111 -6.93 0.61 3.37
N GLY A 112 -8.02 -0.09 3.65
CA GLY A 112 -8.04 -1.34 4.40
C GLY A 112 -8.48 -1.17 5.85
N LEU A 113 -8.35 -2.26 6.60
CA LEU A 113 -8.71 -2.33 8.01
C LEU A 113 -7.56 -1.87 8.90
N ASP A 114 -7.89 -1.38 10.08
CA ASP A 114 -6.91 -1.12 11.12
C ASP A 114 -6.18 -2.41 11.53
N LEU A 115 -4.87 -2.31 11.68
CA LEU A 115 -4.06 -3.42 12.16
C LEU A 115 -4.34 -3.69 13.65
N GLY A 116 -4.32 -4.95 14.04
CA GLY A 116 -4.38 -5.33 15.45
C GLY A 116 -3.27 -4.67 16.25
N TRP A 117 -3.60 -4.18 17.43
CA TRP A 117 -2.64 -3.53 18.32
C TRP A 117 -1.58 -4.54 18.82
N ILE A 118 -0.33 -4.21 18.61
CA ILE A 118 0.82 -4.99 19.08
C ILE A 118 1.63 -4.09 20.01
N GLU A 119 1.90 -4.58 21.21
CA GLU A 119 2.80 -3.89 22.14
C GLU A 119 4.20 -3.77 21.51
N THR A 120 4.68 -2.54 21.37
CA THR A 120 5.98 -2.29 20.74
C THR A 120 7.11 -2.67 21.70
N SER A 121 8.02 -3.53 21.22
CA SER A 121 9.26 -3.78 21.95
C SER A 121 10.19 -2.56 21.87
N PRO A 122 10.79 -2.11 22.99
CA PRO A 122 11.76 -1.02 22.97
C PRO A 122 13.01 -1.32 22.13
N ASP A 123 13.33 -2.60 21.94
CA ASP A 123 14.49 -3.07 21.16
C ASP A 123 14.14 -3.39 19.68
N ALA A 124 12.93 -3.02 19.21
CA ALA A 124 12.50 -3.30 17.85
C ALA A 124 12.51 -2.04 16.99
N VAL A 125 12.85 -2.21 15.70
CA VAL A 125 12.64 -1.17 14.68
C VAL A 125 11.14 -1.02 14.47
N GLN A 126 10.62 0.19 14.67
CA GLN A 126 9.21 0.51 14.48
C GLN A 126 8.98 0.98 13.04
N VAL A 127 8.04 0.36 12.35
CA VAL A 127 7.61 0.75 10.99
C VAL A 127 6.17 1.22 11.09
N MET A 128 5.93 2.47 10.69
CA MET A 128 4.61 3.08 10.79
C MET A 128 4.39 4.16 9.74
N THR A 129 3.16 4.61 9.60
CA THR A 129 2.85 5.76 8.75
C THR A 129 3.28 7.08 9.43
N VAL A 130 3.50 8.13 8.63
CA VAL A 130 3.82 9.46 9.18
C VAL A 130 2.69 9.97 10.09
N HIS A 131 1.44 9.65 9.78
CA HIS A 131 0.30 10.04 10.61
C HIS A 131 0.36 9.39 12.00
N ALA A 132 0.69 8.11 12.08
CA ALA A 132 0.84 7.40 13.34
C ALA A 132 2.05 7.88 14.16
N ALA A 133 3.06 8.46 13.52
CA ALA A 133 4.24 9.00 14.17
C ALA A 133 4.03 10.38 14.84
N LYS A 134 2.85 11.01 14.63
CA LYS A 134 2.57 12.33 15.20
C LYS A 134 2.61 12.29 16.73
N GLY A 135 3.42 13.18 17.34
CA GLY A 135 3.58 13.26 18.79
C GLY A 135 4.62 12.30 19.37
N LEU A 136 5.14 11.37 18.57
CA LEU A 136 6.22 10.46 18.96
C LEU A 136 7.57 10.99 18.44
N GLU A 137 8.68 10.45 18.96
CA GLU A 137 10.03 10.79 18.51
C GLU A 137 11.02 9.66 18.82
N TRP A 138 12.04 9.54 17.98
CA TRP A 138 13.08 8.50 18.05
C TRP A 138 14.46 9.10 17.83
N ASP A 139 15.48 8.45 18.31
CA ASP A 139 16.85 8.92 18.11
C ASP A 139 17.23 8.89 16.63
N VAL A 140 16.84 7.80 15.92
CA VAL A 140 17.11 7.63 14.49
C VAL A 140 15.80 7.41 13.75
N VAL A 141 15.54 8.18 12.70
CA VAL A 141 14.38 8.05 11.84
C VAL A 141 14.82 7.90 10.39
N ALA A 142 14.25 6.91 9.70
CA ALA A 142 14.39 6.76 8.27
C ALA A 142 13.05 7.06 7.58
N VAL A 143 13.06 7.94 6.57
CA VAL A 143 11.92 8.21 5.69
C VAL A 143 12.26 7.70 4.30
N PRO A 144 11.90 6.45 3.98
CA PRO A 144 12.25 5.85 2.71
C PRO A 144 11.30 6.27 1.60
N GLY A 145 11.78 6.21 0.35
CA GLY A 145 10.93 6.32 -0.83
C GLY A 145 10.38 7.72 -1.07
N MET A 146 11.11 8.77 -0.72
CA MET A 146 10.72 10.15 -1.01
C MET A 146 10.83 10.43 -2.51
N VAL A 147 9.82 10.02 -3.24
CA VAL A 147 9.66 10.26 -4.68
C VAL A 147 8.40 11.05 -4.96
N GLU A 148 8.43 11.82 -6.03
CA GLU A 148 7.29 12.61 -6.48
C GLU A 148 6.08 11.70 -6.73
N SER A 149 4.88 12.12 -6.36
CA SER A 149 3.61 11.38 -6.34
C SER A 149 3.45 10.30 -5.27
N SER A 150 4.48 10.05 -4.47
CA SER A 150 4.34 9.19 -3.29
C SER A 150 4.48 9.99 -2.00
N PHE A 151 5.44 10.93 -1.98
CA PHE A 151 5.60 11.91 -0.90
C PHE A 151 6.31 13.17 -1.45
N PRO A 152 5.55 14.21 -1.85
CA PRO A 152 4.09 14.39 -1.66
C PRO A 152 3.23 13.42 -2.45
N ALA A 153 2.13 12.96 -1.83
CA ALA A 153 1.08 12.24 -2.53
C ALA A 153 0.23 13.25 -3.30
N HIS A 154 0.16 13.09 -4.62
CA HIS A 154 -0.71 13.89 -5.47
C HIS A 154 -1.10 13.11 -6.72
N SER A 155 -2.23 13.48 -7.32
CA SER A 155 -2.70 12.92 -8.59
C SER A 155 -2.15 13.70 -9.79
N GLY A 156 -2.29 13.11 -10.96
CA GLY A 156 -1.88 13.71 -12.22
C GLY A 156 -0.48 13.28 -12.69
N THR A 157 0.01 13.95 -13.71
CA THR A 157 1.33 13.70 -14.26
C THR A 157 2.40 14.15 -13.27
N THR A 158 3.38 13.30 -13.01
CA THR A 158 4.40 13.54 -12.00
C THR A 158 5.68 14.16 -12.56
N THR A 159 5.92 13.92 -13.85
CA THR A 159 7.12 14.37 -14.54
C THR A 159 6.77 15.10 -15.83
N LYS A 160 7.52 16.14 -16.12
CA LYS A 160 7.53 16.82 -17.44
C LYS A 160 8.96 16.95 -17.94
N VAL A 161 9.13 17.07 -19.25
CA VAL A 161 10.43 17.38 -19.84
C VAL A 161 10.49 18.89 -20.05
N VAL A 162 11.50 19.52 -19.51
CA VAL A 162 11.69 20.98 -19.58
C VAL A 162 13.05 21.32 -20.17
N PRO A 163 13.19 22.39 -20.95
CA PRO A 163 14.49 22.86 -21.40
C PRO A 163 15.27 23.45 -20.21
N GLY A 164 16.53 23.04 -20.07
CA GLY A 164 17.48 23.67 -19.17
C GLY A 164 17.97 25.02 -19.72
N ALA A 165 18.68 25.77 -18.90
CA ALA A 165 19.29 27.06 -19.30
C ALA A 165 20.32 26.91 -20.43
N ASP A 166 20.89 25.73 -20.61
CA ASP A 166 21.81 25.32 -21.67
C ASP A 166 21.12 24.77 -22.91
N GLY A 167 19.78 24.73 -22.94
CA GLY A 167 18.96 24.17 -24.02
C GLY A 167 18.82 22.65 -24.00
N GLU A 168 19.51 21.95 -23.11
CA GLU A 168 19.35 20.51 -22.91
C GLU A 168 18.01 20.18 -22.26
N LEU A 169 17.36 19.09 -22.71
CA LEU A 169 16.10 18.63 -22.14
C LEU A 169 16.35 17.88 -20.83
N ARG A 170 15.62 18.27 -19.79
CA ARG A 170 15.74 17.70 -18.46
C ARG A 170 14.39 17.27 -17.91
N TRP A 171 14.40 16.28 -17.04
CA TRP A 171 13.23 15.92 -16.24
C TRP A 171 12.95 17.02 -15.21
N GLY A 172 11.70 17.42 -15.11
CA GLY A 172 11.22 18.37 -14.12
C GLY A 172 9.93 17.89 -13.47
N HIS A 173 9.62 18.41 -12.31
CA HIS A 173 8.34 18.17 -11.65
C HIS A 173 7.20 18.76 -12.50
N ALA A 174 6.18 17.97 -12.77
CA ALA A 174 4.96 18.49 -13.37
C ALA A 174 4.16 19.29 -12.33
N ASP A 175 3.31 20.17 -12.82
CA ASP A 175 2.36 20.87 -11.96
C ASP A 175 1.28 19.85 -11.55
N PRO A 176 1.03 19.63 -10.24
CA PRO A 176 0.04 18.68 -9.79
C PRO A 176 -1.36 19.16 -10.18
N THR A 177 -2.27 18.23 -10.35
CA THR A 177 -3.69 18.52 -10.62
C THR A 177 -4.55 17.80 -9.61
N ASP A 178 -5.57 18.48 -9.08
CA ASP A 178 -6.54 17.88 -8.19
C ASP A 178 -7.94 18.46 -8.47
N LYS A 179 -8.83 17.60 -8.92
CA LYS A 179 -10.23 17.98 -9.19
C LYS A 179 -11.05 18.10 -7.91
N ALA A 180 -10.49 17.71 -6.77
CA ALA A 180 -11.15 17.68 -5.47
C ALA A 180 -12.58 17.08 -5.58
N TRP A 181 -13.59 17.74 -5.03
CA TRP A 181 -14.98 17.23 -5.08
C TRP A 181 -15.56 17.13 -6.50
N LEU A 182 -15.00 17.81 -7.49
CA LEU A 182 -15.42 17.68 -8.90
C LEU A 182 -14.90 16.38 -9.54
N GLY A 183 -14.04 15.63 -8.87
CA GLY A 183 -13.45 14.39 -9.38
C GLY A 183 -14.37 13.17 -9.34
N GLY A 184 -15.52 13.24 -8.66
CA GLY A 184 -16.46 12.13 -8.53
C GLY A 184 -17.71 12.46 -7.73
N LEU A 185 -18.65 11.53 -7.71
CA LEU A 185 -19.95 11.70 -7.05
C LEU A 185 -19.88 11.63 -5.50
N ALA A 186 -18.83 11.07 -4.95
CA ALA A 186 -18.62 10.95 -3.51
C ALA A 186 -18.11 12.26 -2.86
N GLY A 187 -17.70 13.25 -3.66
CA GLY A 187 -17.16 14.50 -3.18
C GLY A 187 -18.23 15.44 -2.62
N VAL A 188 -17.97 16.00 -1.44
CA VAL A 188 -18.82 17.07 -0.88
C VAL A 188 -18.33 18.42 -1.40
N PRO A 189 -19.22 19.22 -2.05
CA PRO A 189 -18.86 20.58 -2.48
C PRO A 189 -18.23 21.39 -1.35
N HIS A 190 -17.12 22.07 -1.65
CA HIS A 190 -16.36 22.80 -0.62
C HIS A 190 -17.21 23.84 0.11
N ASP A 191 -18.17 24.48 -0.56
CA ASP A 191 -19.08 25.47 0.03
C ASP A 191 -19.98 24.88 1.15
N LEU A 192 -20.19 23.55 1.14
CA LEU A 192 -21.01 22.83 2.12
C LEU A 192 -20.18 22.23 3.27
N ARG A 193 -18.88 22.34 3.22
CA ARG A 193 -18.00 21.79 4.26
C ARG A 193 -17.84 22.77 5.43
N GLY A 194 -17.60 22.23 6.62
CA GLY A 194 -17.36 23.02 7.82
C GLY A 194 -16.06 23.84 7.79
N ASP A 195 -15.06 23.36 7.03
CA ASP A 195 -13.73 23.98 6.85
C ASP A 195 -13.63 24.85 5.57
N ARG A 196 -14.76 25.22 4.97
CA ARG A 196 -14.88 25.91 3.67
C ARG A 196 -14.04 27.19 3.52
N GLU A 197 -13.82 27.91 4.62
CA GLU A 197 -13.05 29.17 4.58
C GLU A 197 -11.59 29.00 4.14
N GLY A 198 -11.05 27.80 4.36
CA GLY A 198 -9.69 27.46 3.95
C GLY A 198 -9.62 26.66 2.65
N LEU A 199 -10.72 26.39 1.97
CA LEU A 199 -10.78 25.57 0.77
C LEU A 199 -10.88 26.39 -0.51
N PRO A 200 -10.24 25.96 -1.64
CA PRO A 200 -10.47 26.56 -2.94
C PRO A 200 -11.95 26.51 -3.30
N ARG A 201 -12.47 27.61 -3.85
CA ARG A 201 -13.86 27.69 -4.27
C ARG A 201 -13.96 27.62 -5.79
N PHE A 202 -14.87 26.75 -6.28
CA PHE A 202 -15.28 26.78 -7.68
C PHE A 202 -16.41 27.80 -7.85
N PRO A 203 -16.24 28.88 -8.65
CA PRO A 203 -17.15 30.01 -8.71
C PRO A 203 -18.35 29.73 -9.63
N TRP A 204 -19.07 28.61 -9.46
CA TRP A 204 -20.19 28.18 -10.28
C TRP A 204 -21.34 29.21 -10.36
N ASP A 205 -21.44 30.10 -9.38
CA ASP A 205 -22.45 31.15 -9.26
C ASP A 205 -22.10 32.44 -10.02
N ARG A 206 -20.89 32.53 -10.63
CA ARG A 206 -20.38 33.75 -11.28
C ARG A 206 -19.98 33.54 -12.73
N VAL A 207 -19.83 32.30 -13.17
CA VAL A 207 -19.47 31.99 -14.55
C VAL A 207 -20.72 32.04 -15.42
N THR A 208 -20.61 32.67 -16.59
CA THR A 208 -21.74 32.96 -17.47
C THR A 208 -21.65 32.30 -18.83
N ASP A 209 -20.45 31.91 -19.25
CA ASP A 209 -20.20 31.21 -20.51
C ASP A 209 -19.21 30.05 -20.34
N TRP A 210 -19.00 29.27 -21.42
CA TRP A 210 -18.17 28.08 -21.37
C TRP A 210 -16.67 28.38 -21.23
N ASP A 211 -16.20 29.50 -21.75
CA ASP A 211 -14.79 29.88 -21.67
C ASP A 211 -14.47 30.29 -20.20
N GLU A 212 -15.37 31.00 -19.55
CA GLU A 212 -15.26 31.32 -18.12
C GLU A 212 -15.32 30.06 -17.23
N VAL A 213 -16.17 29.08 -17.59
CA VAL A 213 -16.24 27.79 -16.86
C VAL A 213 -14.92 27.02 -16.99
N ASP A 214 -14.35 26.94 -18.19
CA ASP A 214 -13.10 26.20 -18.43
C ASP A 214 -11.92 26.85 -17.70
N GLN A 215 -11.83 28.17 -17.72
CA GLN A 215 -10.82 28.90 -16.96
C GLN A 215 -10.99 28.70 -15.45
N ALA A 216 -12.22 28.87 -14.94
CA ALA A 216 -12.53 28.68 -13.53
C ALA A 216 -12.25 27.25 -13.05
N PHE A 217 -12.49 26.24 -13.92
CA PHE A 217 -12.16 24.87 -13.62
C PHE A 217 -10.64 24.66 -13.55
N THR A 218 -9.91 25.21 -14.50
CA THR A 218 -8.43 25.14 -14.53
C THR A 218 -7.84 25.79 -13.28
N ASP A 219 -8.29 26.97 -12.92
CA ASP A 219 -7.83 27.70 -11.73
C ASP A 219 -8.18 26.94 -10.44
N TYR A 220 -9.38 26.38 -10.36
CA TYR A 220 -9.83 25.58 -9.22
C TYR A 220 -8.97 24.31 -9.03
N VAL A 221 -8.72 23.57 -10.11
CA VAL A 221 -7.89 22.37 -10.10
C VAL A 221 -6.46 22.69 -9.66
N ALA A 222 -5.89 23.79 -10.14
CA ALA A 222 -4.56 24.24 -9.73
C ALA A 222 -4.52 24.66 -8.28
N ALA A 223 -5.51 25.41 -7.79
CA ALA A 223 -5.59 25.84 -6.39
C ALA A 223 -5.79 24.67 -5.45
N SER A 224 -6.61 23.69 -5.82
CA SER A 224 -6.84 22.46 -5.04
C SER A 224 -5.57 21.64 -4.93
N ALA A 225 -4.84 21.49 -6.03
CA ALA A 225 -3.57 20.77 -6.05
C ALA A 225 -2.49 21.49 -5.21
N ALA A 226 -2.39 22.82 -5.32
CA ALA A 226 -1.45 23.61 -4.51
C ALA A 226 -1.72 23.42 -3.02
N ARG A 227 -3.00 23.44 -2.61
CA ARG A 227 -3.39 23.17 -1.22
C ARG A 227 -3.00 21.77 -0.78
N GLY A 228 -3.24 20.74 -1.61
CA GLY A 228 -2.84 19.37 -1.31
C GLY A 228 -1.33 19.26 -1.06
N ILE A 229 -0.50 19.92 -1.89
CA ILE A 229 0.95 19.97 -1.68
C ILE A 229 1.32 20.64 -0.36
N GLU A 230 0.62 21.70 0.06
CA GLU A 230 0.86 22.34 1.35
C GLU A 230 0.48 21.44 2.54
N GLU A 231 -0.56 20.64 2.41
CA GLU A 231 -0.92 19.65 3.43
C GLU A 231 0.13 18.53 3.51
N GLU A 232 0.59 18.02 2.37
CA GLU A 232 1.70 17.07 2.29
C GLU A 232 3.02 17.65 2.86
N ARG A 233 3.27 18.95 2.67
CA ARG A 233 4.41 19.66 3.27
C ARG A 233 4.35 19.67 4.79
N ARG A 234 3.15 19.89 5.36
CA ARG A 234 2.96 19.78 6.82
C ARG A 234 3.22 18.37 7.32
N LEU A 235 2.79 17.38 6.54
CA LEU A 235 3.06 15.97 6.86
C LEU A 235 4.56 15.67 6.76
N ALA A 236 5.26 16.19 5.74
CA ALA A 236 6.72 16.08 5.62
C ALA A 236 7.43 16.73 6.83
N TYR A 237 6.99 17.90 7.26
CA TYR A 237 7.51 18.52 8.47
C TYR A 237 7.35 17.61 9.70
N VAL A 238 6.17 16.97 9.86
CA VAL A 238 5.97 16.00 10.93
C VAL A 238 6.97 14.87 10.82
N ALA A 239 7.14 14.24 9.65
CA ALA A 239 8.07 13.12 9.45
C ALA A 239 9.51 13.50 9.80
N LEU A 240 9.98 14.63 9.28
CA LEU A 240 11.36 15.09 9.42
C LEU A 240 11.70 15.49 10.87
N THR A 241 10.72 15.99 11.62
CA THR A 241 10.90 16.39 13.02
C THR A 241 10.70 15.25 14.02
N ARG A 242 10.57 14.00 13.58
CA ARG A 242 10.51 12.85 14.49
C ARG A 242 11.89 12.37 14.95
N ALA A 243 12.94 12.71 14.22
CA ALA A 243 14.31 12.38 14.57
C ALA A 243 14.88 13.34 15.64
N ARG A 244 15.46 12.75 16.69
CA ARG A 244 16.20 13.50 17.71
C ARG A 244 17.64 13.73 17.31
N THR A 245 18.29 12.74 16.72
CA THR A 245 19.72 12.77 16.39
C THR A 245 19.99 12.57 14.92
N ASP A 246 19.47 11.49 14.32
CA ASP A 246 19.79 11.11 12.95
C ASP A 246 18.55 10.95 12.10
N LEU A 247 18.55 11.59 10.94
CA LEU A 247 17.49 11.50 9.94
C LEU A 247 18.05 10.97 8.62
N LEU A 248 17.56 9.83 8.17
CA LEU A 248 17.90 9.25 6.88
C LEU A 248 16.76 9.43 5.89
N LEU A 249 17.02 10.12 4.79
CA LEU A 249 16.06 10.32 3.70
C LEU A 249 16.52 9.56 2.46
N THR A 250 15.64 8.82 1.82
CA THR A 250 16.00 8.08 0.60
C THR A 250 14.96 8.27 -0.51
N SER A 251 15.43 8.16 -1.75
CA SER A 251 14.63 8.20 -2.96
C SER A 251 15.09 7.10 -3.92
N HIS A 252 14.36 6.90 -5.02
CA HIS A 252 14.76 5.97 -6.07
C HIS A 252 14.33 6.48 -7.45
N VAL A 253 15.14 6.17 -8.46
CA VAL A 253 14.84 6.56 -9.86
C VAL A 253 13.86 5.58 -10.52
N TRP A 254 13.97 4.29 -10.22
CA TRP A 254 13.20 3.24 -10.90
C TRP A 254 12.28 2.50 -9.94
N GLY A 255 10.99 2.52 -10.26
CA GLY A 255 9.94 1.72 -9.63
C GLY A 255 9.49 0.57 -10.55
N SER A 256 8.19 0.26 -10.53
CA SER A 256 7.55 -0.71 -11.43
C SER A 256 7.17 -0.14 -12.81
N ALA A 257 7.15 1.20 -12.96
CA ALA A 257 6.83 1.86 -14.22
C ALA A 257 8.03 1.91 -15.16
N SER A 258 7.77 2.05 -16.47
CA SER A 258 8.82 2.23 -17.49
C SER A 258 9.48 3.62 -17.46
N THR A 259 8.84 4.60 -16.84
CA THR A 259 9.35 5.97 -16.71
C THR A 259 10.12 6.16 -15.40
N PRO A 260 11.19 7.00 -15.40
CA PRO A 260 11.93 7.30 -14.17
C PRO A 260 11.05 8.11 -13.21
N ARG A 261 11.27 7.90 -11.92
CA ARG A 261 10.69 8.70 -10.85
C ARG A 261 11.63 9.81 -10.45
N LEU A 262 11.07 10.99 -10.22
CA LEU A 262 11.83 12.11 -9.66
C LEU A 262 11.93 11.98 -8.14
N PRO A 263 13.03 12.44 -7.55
CA PRO A 263 13.05 12.67 -6.11
C PRO A 263 11.90 13.59 -5.70
N SER A 264 11.37 13.38 -4.52
CA SER A 264 10.39 14.29 -3.91
C SER A 264 10.86 15.74 -4.02
N ARG A 265 9.95 16.65 -4.35
CA ARG A 265 10.24 18.09 -4.32
C ARG A 265 10.74 18.55 -2.95
N PHE A 266 10.23 17.96 -1.87
CA PHE A 266 10.70 18.26 -0.51
C PHE A 266 12.16 17.84 -0.29
N LEU A 267 12.55 16.66 -0.79
CA LEU A 267 13.94 16.21 -0.73
C LEU A 267 14.86 17.11 -1.57
N THR A 268 14.39 17.51 -2.75
CA THR A 268 15.14 18.42 -3.64
C THR A 268 15.30 19.81 -3.02
N GLU A 269 14.27 20.33 -2.35
CA GLU A 269 14.32 21.61 -1.63
C GLU A 269 15.30 21.56 -0.47
N LEU A 270 15.28 20.50 0.34
CA LEU A 270 16.23 20.31 1.46
C LEU A 270 17.68 20.26 0.95
N ARG A 271 17.92 19.55 -0.14
CA ARG A 271 19.23 19.49 -0.79
C ARG A 271 19.69 20.86 -1.27
N ALA A 272 18.82 21.57 -1.98
CA ALA A 272 19.11 22.90 -2.50
C ALA A 272 19.37 23.93 -1.40
N ALA A 273 18.71 23.78 -0.24
CA ALA A 273 18.92 24.60 0.94
C ALA A 273 20.19 24.24 1.73
N GLY A 274 20.93 23.19 1.33
CA GLY A 274 22.14 22.75 2.02
C GLY A 274 21.87 22.19 3.41
N MET A 275 20.67 21.63 3.64
CA MET A 275 20.27 21.12 4.96
C MET A 275 20.70 19.65 5.20
N ALA A 276 21.41 19.03 4.27
CA ALA A 276 21.97 17.70 4.44
C ALA A 276 23.41 17.80 4.94
N ASP A 277 23.68 17.31 6.14
CA ASP A 277 25.03 17.22 6.69
C ASP A 277 25.91 16.26 5.88
N ARG A 278 25.30 15.23 5.31
CA ARG A 278 25.97 14.22 4.52
C ARG A 278 25.07 13.69 3.41
N GLU A 279 25.52 13.83 2.17
CA GLU A 279 24.96 13.13 1.03
C GLU A 279 25.75 11.82 0.81
N ILE A 280 25.07 10.68 0.97
CA ILE A 280 25.69 9.34 0.79
C ILE A 280 25.78 9.03 -0.70
N SER A 281 24.69 9.24 -1.44
CA SER A 281 24.59 9.00 -2.86
C SER A 281 23.42 9.78 -3.43
N TRP A 282 23.60 10.33 -4.63
CA TRP A 282 22.52 10.92 -5.42
C TRP A 282 22.58 10.36 -6.83
N ALA A 283 21.59 9.55 -7.18
CA ALA A 283 21.55 8.91 -8.49
C ALA A 283 21.20 9.93 -9.59
N ASP A 284 21.90 9.84 -10.71
CA ASP A 284 21.57 10.60 -11.89
C ASP A 284 20.29 10.09 -12.55
N LEU A 285 19.47 11.01 -13.04
CA LEU A 285 18.32 10.67 -13.85
C LEU A 285 18.79 10.30 -15.27
N PRO A 286 18.11 9.36 -15.94
CA PRO A 286 18.41 9.07 -17.34
C PRO A 286 18.15 10.32 -18.20
N SER A 287 18.84 10.45 -19.34
CA SER A 287 18.63 11.59 -20.24
C SER A 287 17.16 11.67 -20.70
N ALA A 288 16.59 12.85 -20.59
CA ALA A 288 15.21 13.11 -21.04
C ALA A 288 15.08 13.19 -22.59
N SER A 289 16.21 13.33 -23.29
CA SER A 289 16.29 13.40 -24.77
C SER A 289 16.65 12.06 -25.43
N SER A 290 16.84 10.98 -24.66
CA SER A 290 17.15 9.67 -25.22
C SER A 290 16.07 9.15 -26.16
N ASN A 291 16.45 8.76 -27.38
CA ASN A 291 15.56 8.10 -28.31
C ASN A 291 16.24 6.84 -28.89
N PRO A 292 15.80 5.62 -28.56
CA PRO A 292 14.66 5.33 -27.69
C PRO A 292 14.92 5.75 -26.22
N PRO A 293 13.84 5.89 -25.42
CA PRO A 293 13.97 6.19 -23.98
C PRO A 293 14.82 5.15 -23.26
N THR A 294 15.59 5.59 -22.26
CA THR A 294 16.39 4.67 -21.43
C THR A 294 15.46 3.65 -20.76
N PRO A 295 15.65 2.35 -21.01
CA PRO A 295 14.78 1.33 -20.41
C PRO A 295 14.99 1.23 -18.90
N ASN A 296 13.90 0.92 -18.18
CA ASN A 296 13.99 0.65 -16.76
C ASN A 296 14.79 -0.67 -16.52
N PRO A 297 15.95 -0.63 -15.87
CA PRO A 297 16.77 -1.82 -15.66
C PRO A 297 16.09 -2.88 -14.79
N ARG A 298 15.10 -2.49 -13.97
CA ARG A 298 14.33 -3.43 -13.14
C ARG A 298 13.31 -4.25 -13.93
N LEU A 299 12.94 -3.80 -15.13
CA LEU A 299 12.04 -4.53 -16.03
C LEU A 299 12.81 -5.37 -17.07
N ALA A 300 14.14 -5.25 -17.11
CA ALA A 300 14.98 -5.96 -18.08
C ALA A 300 15.18 -7.44 -17.76
N HIS A 301 14.79 -7.88 -16.58
CA HIS A 301 14.96 -9.26 -16.15
C HIS A 301 13.60 -9.85 -15.76
N ASP A 302 13.21 -10.92 -16.45
CA ASP A 302 12.14 -11.79 -15.96
C ASP A 302 12.60 -12.43 -14.65
N VAL A 303 11.87 -12.14 -13.57
CA VAL A 303 12.14 -12.80 -12.29
C VAL A 303 11.57 -14.20 -12.36
N ALA A 304 12.37 -15.15 -12.79
CA ALA A 304 12.05 -16.56 -12.66
C ALA A 304 12.21 -16.97 -11.19
N VAL A 305 11.12 -17.26 -10.53
CA VAL A 305 11.11 -17.80 -9.17
C VAL A 305 10.91 -19.31 -9.24
N VAL A 306 11.84 -20.05 -8.66
CA VAL A 306 11.68 -21.51 -8.52
C VAL A 306 10.61 -21.76 -7.47
N TRP A 307 9.58 -22.50 -7.86
CA TRP A 307 8.54 -22.94 -6.92
C TRP A 307 8.63 -24.45 -6.66
N PRO A 308 8.56 -24.91 -5.41
CA PRO A 308 8.50 -24.12 -4.18
C PRO A 308 9.82 -23.39 -3.89
N PRO A 309 9.78 -22.23 -3.21
CA PRO A 309 11.00 -21.49 -2.86
C PRO A 309 11.88 -22.33 -1.94
N GLU A 310 13.19 -22.08 -2.01
CA GLU A 310 14.12 -22.74 -1.08
C GLU A 310 13.74 -22.43 0.39
N PRO A 311 13.88 -23.39 1.28
CA PRO A 311 13.59 -23.17 2.70
C PRO A 311 14.45 -22.04 3.27
N ILE A 312 13.78 -21.02 3.81
CA ILE A 312 14.47 -19.91 4.50
C ILE A 312 15.30 -20.41 5.69
N ALA A 313 16.37 -19.69 5.98
CA ALA A 313 17.20 -19.97 7.15
C ALA A 313 16.33 -19.95 8.43
N GLY A 314 16.43 -21.02 9.23
CA GLY A 314 15.61 -21.17 10.44
C GLY A 314 14.31 -21.97 10.27
N ARG A 315 13.96 -22.44 9.06
CA ARG A 315 12.77 -23.27 8.82
C ARG A 315 12.64 -24.45 9.78
N ALA A 316 13.74 -25.10 10.15
CA ALA A 316 13.71 -26.22 11.08
C ALA A 316 13.12 -25.84 12.44
N ARG A 317 13.48 -24.65 12.96
CA ARG A 317 12.92 -24.12 14.24
C ARG A 317 11.43 -23.80 14.11
N VAL A 318 11.01 -23.25 12.98
CA VAL A 318 9.58 -22.96 12.74
C VAL A 318 8.77 -24.25 12.66
N VAL A 319 9.29 -25.29 11.97
CA VAL A 319 8.64 -26.61 11.86
C VAL A 319 8.54 -27.28 13.24
N GLU A 320 9.56 -27.20 14.06
CA GLU A 320 9.55 -27.72 15.42
C GLU A 320 8.53 -26.97 16.30
N ALA A 321 8.53 -25.65 16.25
CA ALA A 321 7.54 -24.83 16.96
C ALA A 321 6.12 -25.14 16.50
N ALA A 322 5.87 -25.28 15.20
CA ALA A 322 4.57 -25.67 14.66
C ALA A 322 4.12 -27.06 15.13
N ALA A 323 5.04 -28.02 15.26
CA ALA A 323 4.74 -29.32 15.83
C ALA A 323 4.34 -29.23 17.32
N GLN A 324 5.00 -28.38 18.09
CA GLN A 324 4.66 -28.13 19.49
C GLN A 324 3.29 -27.48 19.65
N VAL A 325 2.93 -26.51 18.78
CA VAL A 325 1.61 -25.87 18.79
C VAL A 325 0.50 -26.88 18.47
N ARG A 326 0.71 -27.75 17.47
CA ARG A 326 -0.27 -28.80 17.10
C ARG A 326 -0.45 -29.88 18.17
N ALA A 327 0.53 -30.05 19.05
CA ALA A 327 0.49 -31.07 20.12
C ALA A 327 -0.26 -30.59 21.40
N ARG A 328 -0.59 -29.31 21.44
CA ARG A 328 -1.40 -28.71 22.52
C ARG A 328 -2.88 -28.76 22.19
#